data_e19aff81c827ea259673a813fc0f98cc
#
_entry.id   e19aff81c827ea259673a813fc0f98cc
#
_cell.length_a   1.000
_cell.length_b   1.000
_cell.length_c   1.000
_cell.angle_alpha   90.00
_cell.angle_beta   90.00
_cell.angle_gamma   90.00
#
_symmetry.space_group_name_H-M   'P 1'
#
loop_
_entity.id
_entity.type
_entity.pdbx_description
1 polymer ?
#
loop_
_entity_poly.entity_id
_entity_poly.type
_entity_poly.pdbx_seq_one_letter_code
_entity_poly.pdbx_strand_id
1 'polypeptide(L)'
;MQWQHIGRLALAVPILVALCFIFERYVLVPLIRRFDTIQEYVFLTAIGWCLGIAQLAEISGLSYEIGAFIAGVSLATNPIARFIAESFKPLRDFFLIMFFFSLGASFDLTMLPDIALPAVTLATVMLIMKPLVFSKLLKLSGETGTLPLEVGVRLGQSSEFALMIAVLALNAGAISLQTSYLIQAT
;
A
#
# COMPACT_ATOMS: atom_id res chain seq x y z
N MET A 1 -1.66 -25.17 19.48
CA MET A 1 -0.49 -24.59 18.76
C MET A 1 -0.75 -23.23 18.10
N GLN A 2 -1.97 -22.90 17.65
CA GLN A 2 -2.27 -21.60 16.99
C GLN A 2 -2.13 -20.37 17.92
N TRP A 3 -2.53 -20.46 19.16
CA TRP A 3 -2.48 -19.34 20.12
C TRP A 3 -1.06 -18.85 20.45
N GLN A 4 -0.07 -19.74 20.45
CA GLN A 4 1.32 -19.37 20.69
C GLN A 4 1.94 -18.62 19.49
N HIS A 5 1.53 -18.94 18.26
CA HIS A 5 1.91 -18.20 17.06
C HIS A 5 1.30 -16.80 17.03
N ILE A 6 0.02 -16.69 17.39
CA ILE A 6 -0.67 -15.39 17.46
C ILE A 6 -0.04 -14.50 18.53
N GLY A 7 0.28 -15.05 19.70
CA GLY A 7 0.95 -14.29 20.77
C GLY A 7 2.35 -13.82 20.37
N ARG A 8 3.13 -14.63 19.65
CA ARG A 8 4.44 -14.23 19.11
C ARG A 8 4.32 -13.13 18.10
N LEU A 9 3.38 -13.21 17.15
CA LEU A 9 3.14 -12.17 16.14
C LEU A 9 2.65 -10.86 16.77
N ALA A 10 1.77 -10.95 17.77
CA ALA A 10 1.27 -9.78 18.50
C ALA A 10 2.37 -9.03 19.28
N LEU A 11 3.42 -9.72 19.71
CA LEU A 11 4.59 -9.14 20.37
C LEU A 11 5.65 -8.69 19.35
N ALA A 12 5.81 -9.39 18.23
CA ALA A 12 6.81 -9.08 17.21
C ALA A 12 6.60 -7.70 16.58
N VAL A 13 5.35 -7.32 16.29
CA VAL A 13 5.05 -6.02 15.67
C VAL A 13 5.47 -4.85 16.56
N PRO A 14 5.04 -4.72 17.84
CA PRO A 14 5.44 -3.58 18.67
C PRO A 14 6.93 -3.58 18.97
N ILE A 15 7.58 -4.73 19.09
CA ILE A 15 9.03 -4.83 19.28
C ILE A 15 9.76 -4.31 18.03
N LEU A 16 9.33 -4.75 16.83
CA LEU A 16 9.91 -4.30 15.57
C LEU A 16 9.72 -2.80 15.38
N VAL A 17 8.53 -2.28 15.66
CA VAL A 17 8.22 -0.84 15.61
C VAL A 17 9.13 -0.06 16.56
N ALA A 18 9.23 -0.47 17.82
CA ALA A 18 10.09 0.20 18.81
C ALA A 18 11.55 0.18 18.37
N LEU A 19 12.04 -0.95 17.89
CA LEU A 19 13.42 -1.11 17.39
C LEU A 19 13.65 -0.19 16.18
N CYS A 20 12.71 -0.12 15.22
CA CYS A 20 12.80 0.76 14.06
C CYS A 20 12.91 2.23 14.48
N PHE A 21 12.04 2.72 15.36
CA PHE A 21 12.07 4.12 15.80
C PHE A 21 13.33 4.47 16.58
N ILE A 22 13.84 3.55 17.42
CA ILE A 22 15.07 3.74 18.17
C ILE A 22 16.26 3.82 17.19
N PHE A 23 16.37 2.85 16.28
CA PHE A 23 17.48 2.81 15.33
C PHE A 23 17.43 3.96 14.32
N GLU A 24 16.23 4.30 13.82
CA GLU A 24 16.02 5.46 12.95
C GLU A 24 16.55 6.73 13.62
N ARG A 25 16.12 7.00 14.86
CA ARG A 25 16.46 8.22 15.58
C ARG A 25 17.95 8.35 15.90
N TYR A 26 18.58 7.27 16.34
CA TYR A 26 19.96 7.31 16.85
C TYR A 26 21.02 6.96 15.79
N VAL A 27 20.67 6.24 14.76
CA VAL A 27 21.63 5.76 13.75
C VAL A 27 21.31 6.33 12.37
N LEU A 28 20.11 6.06 11.86
CA LEU A 28 19.77 6.34 10.47
C LEU A 28 19.71 7.85 10.18
N VAL A 29 19.01 8.61 11.00
CA VAL A 29 18.86 10.07 10.80
C VAL A 29 20.18 10.81 10.93
N PRO A 30 21.02 10.57 11.96
CA PRO A 30 22.35 11.16 12.01
C PRO A 30 23.22 10.77 10.81
N LEU A 31 23.14 9.52 10.36
CA LEU A 31 23.90 9.04 9.20
C LEU A 31 23.47 9.77 7.93
N ILE A 32 22.17 9.88 7.66
CA ILE A 32 21.64 10.58 6.51
C ILE A 32 22.03 12.06 6.55
N ARG A 33 21.87 12.74 7.69
CA ARG A 33 22.24 14.16 7.86
C ARG A 33 23.71 14.44 7.63
N ARG A 34 24.59 13.46 7.89
CA ARG A 34 26.03 13.63 7.67
C ARG A 34 26.40 13.64 6.18
N PHE A 35 25.58 13.00 5.34
CA PHE A 35 25.83 12.82 3.91
C PHE A 35 24.66 13.31 3.04
N ASP A 36 23.84 14.24 3.56
CA ASP A 36 22.64 14.76 2.92
C ASP A 36 22.89 15.51 1.60
N THR A 37 24.13 15.97 1.40
CA THR A 37 24.58 16.60 0.15
C THR A 37 24.69 15.62 -1.03
N ILE A 38 24.78 14.30 -0.76
CA ILE A 38 24.92 13.26 -1.78
C ILE A 38 23.58 12.54 -1.93
N GLN A 39 22.81 12.89 -2.95
CA GLN A 39 21.46 12.37 -3.17
C GLN A 39 21.42 10.85 -3.31
N GLU A 40 22.39 10.27 -4.03
CA GLU A 40 22.53 8.83 -4.23
C GLU A 40 22.76 8.08 -2.93
N TYR A 41 23.53 8.69 -2.02
CA TYR A 41 23.77 8.11 -0.70
C TYR A 41 22.48 8.03 0.12
N VAL A 42 21.69 9.11 0.15
CA VAL A 42 20.40 9.14 0.85
C VAL A 42 19.46 8.08 0.29
N PHE A 43 19.39 7.99 -1.04
CA PHE A 43 18.56 7.02 -1.75
C PHE A 43 18.95 5.56 -1.42
N LEU A 44 20.25 5.22 -1.54
CA LEU A 44 20.75 3.88 -1.23
C LEU A 44 20.59 3.52 0.23
N THR A 45 20.82 4.48 1.13
CA THR A 45 20.65 4.28 2.57
C THR A 45 19.17 4.01 2.92
N ALA A 46 18.23 4.72 2.29
CA ALA A 46 16.80 4.49 2.49
C ALA A 46 16.34 3.12 1.95
N ILE A 47 16.86 2.68 0.80
CA ILE A 47 16.63 1.31 0.28
C ILE A 47 17.19 0.26 1.25
N GLY A 48 18.44 0.41 1.64
CA GLY A 48 19.11 -0.52 2.57
C GLY A 48 18.37 -0.63 3.90
N TRP A 49 17.88 0.50 4.42
CA TRP A 49 17.04 0.55 5.60
C TRP A 49 15.74 -0.24 5.41
N CYS A 50 15.01 0.05 4.33
CA CYS A 50 13.74 -0.60 4.04
C CYS A 50 13.88 -2.12 3.90
N LEU A 51 14.87 -2.58 3.11
CA LEU A 51 15.14 -4.00 2.90
C LEU A 51 15.65 -4.69 4.18
N GLY A 52 16.49 -3.99 4.97
CA GLY A 52 17.01 -4.52 6.24
C GLY A 52 15.89 -4.76 7.25
N ILE A 53 14.96 -3.83 7.40
CA ILE A 53 13.80 -4.00 8.30
C ILE A 53 12.82 -5.04 7.75
N ALA A 54 12.61 -5.10 6.43
CA ALA A 54 11.80 -6.13 5.80
C ALA A 54 12.35 -7.53 6.09
N GLN A 55 13.67 -7.71 6.00
CA GLN A 55 14.34 -8.96 6.33
C GLN A 55 14.22 -9.32 7.82
N LEU A 56 14.37 -8.34 8.71
CA LEU A 56 14.17 -8.55 10.16
C LEU A 56 12.73 -8.94 10.49
N ALA A 57 11.75 -8.35 9.79
CA ALA A 57 10.34 -8.72 9.93
C ALA A 57 10.10 -10.19 9.55
N GLU A 58 10.66 -10.63 8.42
CA GLU A 58 10.54 -12.02 7.97
C GLU A 58 11.15 -13.02 8.96
N ILE A 59 12.36 -12.75 9.45
CA ILE A 59 13.00 -13.59 10.49
C ILE A 59 12.14 -13.66 11.76
N SER A 60 11.39 -12.58 12.05
CA SER A 60 10.47 -12.52 13.19
C SER A 60 9.11 -13.21 12.93
N GLY A 61 8.90 -13.77 11.73
CA GLY A 61 7.66 -14.44 11.32
C GLY A 61 6.58 -13.50 10.80
N LEU A 62 6.93 -12.24 10.50
CA LEU A 62 6.08 -11.27 9.81
C LEU A 62 6.36 -11.31 8.30
N SER A 63 5.52 -10.65 7.50
CA SER A 63 5.80 -10.54 6.07
C SER A 63 6.78 -9.40 5.76
N TYR A 64 7.48 -9.49 4.62
CA TYR A 64 8.37 -8.45 4.11
C TYR A 64 7.67 -7.10 3.97
N GLU A 65 6.42 -7.12 3.51
CA GLU A 65 5.62 -5.91 3.29
C GLU A 65 5.35 -5.16 4.60
N ILE A 66 5.06 -5.90 5.68
CA ILE A 66 4.86 -5.31 7.01
C ILE A 66 6.16 -4.65 7.47
N GLY A 67 7.29 -5.32 7.30
CA GLY A 67 8.61 -4.76 7.64
C GLY A 67 8.94 -3.50 6.86
N ALA A 68 8.78 -3.54 5.54
CA ALA A 68 8.99 -2.40 4.65
C ALA A 68 8.07 -1.22 5.00
N PHE A 69 6.80 -1.50 5.31
CA PHE A 69 5.84 -0.48 5.74
C PHE A 69 6.26 0.18 7.05
N ILE A 70 6.65 -0.59 8.06
CA ILE A 70 7.13 -0.07 9.36
C ILE A 70 8.39 0.79 9.16
N ALA A 71 9.32 0.35 8.30
CA ALA A 71 10.51 1.13 7.95
C ALA A 71 10.16 2.48 7.32
N GLY A 72 9.18 2.51 6.42
CA GLY A 72 8.69 3.73 5.80
C GLY A 72 7.99 4.67 6.78
N VAL A 73 7.13 4.13 7.65
CA VAL A 73 6.43 4.91 8.68
C VAL A 73 7.41 5.52 9.68
N SER A 74 8.45 4.80 10.08
CA SER A 74 9.48 5.36 10.98
C SER A 74 10.15 6.59 10.38
N LEU A 75 10.50 6.54 9.09
CA LEU A 75 11.10 7.68 8.38
C LEU A 75 10.12 8.84 8.14
N ALA A 76 8.82 8.57 8.05
CA ALA A 76 7.81 9.57 7.70
C ALA A 76 7.72 10.75 8.68
N THR A 77 8.17 10.56 9.92
CA THR A 77 8.22 11.62 10.94
C THR A 77 9.37 12.62 10.74
N ASN A 78 10.28 12.33 9.82
CA ASN A 78 11.49 13.13 9.60
C ASN A 78 11.33 14.08 8.41
N PRO A 79 11.85 15.31 8.44
CA PRO A 79 11.80 16.24 7.30
C PRO A 79 12.38 15.68 6.00
N ILE A 80 13.36 14.78 6.09
CA ILE A 80 13.98 14.13 4.93
C ILE A 80 13.05 13.15 4.20
N ALA A 81 11.97 12.71 4.85
CA ALA A 81 11.01 11.79 4.28
C ALA A 81 10.42 12.28 2.94
N ARG A 82 10.20 13.59 2.83
CA ARG A 82 9.68 14.18 1.59
C ARG A 82 10.64 14.00 0.42
N PHE A 83 11.93 14.26 0.65
CA PHE A 83 12.97 14.06 -0.37
C PHE A 83 13.07 12.57 -0.76
N ILE A 84 13.07 11.67 0.22
CA ILE A 84 13.10 10.22 -0.03
C ILE A 84 11.86 9.80 -0.83
N ALA A 85 10.66 10.24 -0.45
CA ALA A 85 9.43 9.90 -1.16
C ALA A 85 9.43 10.38 -2.61
N GLU A 86 9.94 11.60 -2.88
CA GLU A 86 10.07 12.13 -4.24
C GLU A 86 11.10 11.34 -5.07
N SER A 87 12.22 10.92 -4.44
CA SER A 87 13.26 10.11 -5.09
C SER A 87 12.79 8.70 -5.41
N PHE A 88 11.89 8.12 -4.59
CA PHE A 88 11.31 6.79 -4.84
C PHE A 88 10.14 6.79 -5.83
N LYS A 89 9.58 7.94 -6.15
CA LYS A 89 8.43 8.05 -7.03
C LYS A 89 8.63 7.37 -8.39
N PRO A 90 9.75 7.61 -9.13
CA PRO A 90 9.98 6.94 -10.41
C PRO A 90 10.09 5.41 -10.28
N LEU A 91 10.71 4.94 -9.19
CA LEU A 91 10.85 3.51 -8.91
C LEU A 91 9.49 2.86 -8.61
N ARG A 92 8.67 3.51 -7.79
CA ARG A 92 7.31 3.08 -7.51
C ARG A 92 6.48 3.01 -8.80
N ASP A 93 6.51 4.05 -9.61
CA ASP A 93 5.74 4.14 -10.85
C ASP A 93 6.17 3.07 -11.86
N PHE A 94 7.47 2.77 -11.94
CA PHE A 94 8.00 1.67 -12.74
C PHE A 94 7.44 0.30 -12.29
N PHE A 95 7.52 -0.01 -11.01
CA PHE A 95 7.00 -1.29 -10.50
C PHE A 95 5.48 -1.38 -10.62
N LEU A 96 4.77 -0.26 -10.47
CA LEU A 96 3.33 -0.19 -10.66
C LEU A 96 2.95 -0.54 -12.12
N ILE A 97 3.65 0.03 -13.10
CA ILE A 97 3.44 -0.27 -14.52
C ILE A 97 3.71 -1.76 -14.80
N MET A 98 4.81 -2.30 -14.28
CA MET A 98 5.14 -3.72 -14.43
C MET A 98 4.08 -4.63 -13.79
N PHE A 99 3.56 -4.25 -12.63
CA PHE A 99 2.49 -4.97 -11.95
C PHE A 99 1.21 -4.99 -12.80
N PHE A 100 0.75 -3.85 -13.28
CA PHE A 100 -0.45 -3.78 -14.12
C PHE A 100 -0.29 -4.49 -15.45
N PHE A 101 0.90 -4.39 -16.05
CA PHE A 101 1.21 -5.15 -17.27
C PHE A 101 1.10 -6.65 -17.02
N SER A 102 1.74 -7.15 -15.96
CA SER A 102 1.69 -8.57 -15.60
C SER A 102 0.26 -9.03 -15.30
N LEU A 103 -0.51 -8.21 -14.58
CA LEU A 103 -1.90 -8.49 -14.25
C LEU A 103 -2.76 -8.59 -15.52
N GLY A 104 -2.63 -7.62 -16.42
CA GLY A 104 -3.35 -7.61 -17.69
C GLY A 104 -2.95 -8.75 -18.61
N ALA A 105 -1.66 -9.09 -18.67
CA ALA A 105 -1.16 -10.19 -19.49
C ALA A 105 -1.60 -11.58 -18.98
N SER A 106 -1.82 -11.72 -17.68
CA SER A 106 -2.29 -12.97 -17.06
C SER A 106 -3.81 -13.10 -17.00
N PHE A 107 -4.55 -12.07 -17.44
CA PHE A 107 -6.01 -12.08 -17.43
C PHE A 107 -6.58 -13.01 -18.51
N ASP A 108 -7.37 -13.98 -18.09
CA ASP A 108 -8.03 -14.92 -19.02
C ASP A 108 -9.32 -14.32 -19.59
N LEU A 109 -9.24 -13.90 -20.86
CA LEU A 109 -10.38 -13.31 -21.57
C LEU A 109 -11.55 -14.27 -21.77
N THR A 110 -11.34 -15.58 -21.64
CA THR A 110 -12.41 -16.58 -21.78
C THR A 110 -13.44 -16.50 -20.64
N MET A 111 -13.02 -15.97 -19.48
CA MET A 111 -13.91 -15.74 -18.34
C MET A 111 -14.71 -14.43 -18.43
N LEU A 112 -14.37 -13.57 -19.38
CA LEU A 112 -15.01 -12.24 -19.50
C LEU A 112 -16.55 -12.30 -19.64
N PRO A 113 -17.15 -13.21 -20.43
CA PRO A 113 -18.62 -13.29 -20.55
C PRO A 113 -19.31 -13.55 -19.20
N ASP A 114 -18.70 -14.35 -18.33
CA ASP A 114 -19.29 -14.76 -17.05
C ASP A 114 -19.20 -13.66 -15.98
N ILE A 115 -18.16 -12.81 -16.07
CA ILE A 115 -17.92 -11.75 -15.08
C ILE A 115 -18.32 -10.36 -15.57
N ALA A 116 -18.56 -10.15 -16.87
CA ALA A 116 -18.81 -8.81 -17.43
C ALA A 116 -20.03 -8.14 -16.80
N LEU A 117 -21.15 -8.84 -16.70
CA LEU A 117 -22.38 -8.27 -16.13
C LEU A 117 -22.22 -7.91 -14.65
N PRO A 118 -21.75 -8.80 -13.76
CA PRO A 118 -21.49 -8.45 -12.37
C PRO A 118 -20.40 -7.39 -12.21
N ALA A 119 -19.37 -7.36 -13.06
CA ALA A 119 -18.31 -6.33 -13.00
C ALA A 119 -18.87 -4.95 -13.34
N VAL A 120 -19.63 -4.82 -14.44
CA VAL A 120 -20.26 -3.55 -14.84
C VAL A 120 -21.25 -3.07 -13.80
N THR A 121 -22.06 -3.96 -13.22
CA THR A 121 -23.02 -3.57 -12.17
C THR A 121 -22.29 -3.09 -10.92
N LEU A 122 -21.24 -3.80 -10.46
CA LEU A 122 -20.47 -3.42 -9.29
C LEU A 122 -19.71 -2.10 -9.54
N ALA A 123 -19.07 -1.96 -10.70
CA ALA A 123 -18.38 -0.73 -11.09
C ALA A 123 -19.33 0.48 -11.09
N THR A 124 -20.52 0.32 -11.67
CA THR A 124 -21.53 1.39 -11.73
C THR A 124 -22.00 1.78 -10.33
N VAL A 125 -22.29 0.79 -9.48
CA VAL A 125 -22.69 1.03 -8.09
C VAL A 125 -21.58 1.77 -7.33
N MET A 126 -20.33 1.33 -7.45
CA MET A 126 -19.20 1.97 -6.78
C MET A 126 -18.95 3.40 -7.29
N LEU A 127 -19.04 3.60 -8.60
CA LEU A 127 -18.83 4.91 -9.25
C LEU A 127 -19.87 5.95 -8.80
N ILE A 128 -21.09 5.53 -8.51
CA ILE A 128 -22.19 6.40 -8.06
C ILE A 128 -22.17 6.54 -6.52
N MET A 129 -22.11 5.42 -5.80
CA MET A 129 -22.23 5.41 -4.34
C MET A 129 -21.07 6.12 -3.64
N LYS A 130 -19.83 5.84 -4.05
CA LYS A 130 -18.66 6.42 -3.37
C LYS A 130 -18.66 7.96 -3.40
N PRO A 131 -18.79 8.63 -4.57
CA PRO A 131 -18.88 10.09 -4.62
C PRO A 131 -20.02 10.66 -3.76
N LEU A 132 -21.18 10.02 -3.80
CA LEU A 132 -22.34 10.48 -3.02
C LEU A 132 -22.09 10.36 -1.51
N VAL A 133 -21.53 9.23 -1.05
CA VAL A 133 -21.22 9.01 0.37
C VAL A 133 -20.15 10.00 0.85
N PHE A 134 -19.04 10.14 0.12
CA PHE A 134 -17.97 11.08 0.50
C PHE A 134 -18.46 12.53 0.48
N SER A 135 -19.21 12.92 -0.55
CA SER A 135 -19.79 14.26 -0.63
C SER A 135 -20.75 14.55 0.53
N LYS A 136 -21.57 13.56 0.91
CA LYS A 136 -22.49 13.69 2.06
C LYS A 136 -21.74 13.79 3.37
N LEU A 137 -20.70 12.97 3.57
CA LEU A 137 -19.88 13.02 4.79
C LEU A 137 -19.18 14.36 4.94
N LEU A 138 -18.60 14.91 3.86
CA LEU A 138 -17.96 16.22 3.87
C LEU A 138 -18.95 17.35 4.18
N LYS A 139 -20.15 17.31 3.61
CA LYS A 139 -21.21 18.27 3.94
C LYS A 139 -21.62 18.19 5.41
N LEU A 140 -21.71 16.98 5.98
CA LEU A 140 -21.97 16.78 7.40
C LEU A 140 -20.84 17.29 8.30
N SER A 141 -19.60 17.30 7.80
CA SER A 141 -18.44 17.86 8.49
C SER A 141 -18.35 19.39 8.40
N GLY A 142 -19.33 20.05 7.76
CA GLY A 142 -19.41 21.50 7.69
C GLY A 142 -18.83 22.12 6.40
N GLU A 143 -18.35 21.31 5.46
CA GLU A 143 -17.87 21.82 4.17
C GLU A 143 -19.02 22.24 3.27
N THR A 144 -18.86 23.40 2.61
CA THR A 144 -19.89 24.02 1.76
C THR A 144 -19.40 24.22 0.33
N GLY A 145 -20.34 24.49 -0.59
CA GLY A 145 -20.02 24.77 -1.98
C GLY A 145 -19.80 23.52 -2.83
N THR A 146 -18.88 23.61 -3.82
CA THR A 146 -18.57 22.55 -4.80
C THR A 146 -17.52 21.56 -4.30
N LEU A 147 -16.75 21.92 -3.28
CA LEU A 147 -15.63 21.13 -2.72
C LEU A 147 -16.05 19.71 -2.30
N PRO A 148 -17.19 19.49 -1.60
CA PRO A 148 -17.63 18.14 -1.22
C PRO A 148 -17.85 17.21 -2.42
N LEU A 149 -18.38 17.72 -3.52
CA LEU A 149 -18.62 16.93 -4.73
C LEU A 149 -17.30 16.65 -5.44
N GLU A 150 -16.43 17.63 -5.59
CA GLU A 150 -15.12 17.47 -6.24
C GLU A 150 -14.25 16.43 -5.51
N VAL A 151 -14.14 16.55 -4.20
CA VAL A 151 -13.41 15.60 -3.37
C VAL A 151 -14.09 14.22 -3.41
N GLY A 152 -15.41 14.17 -3.36
CA GLY A 152 -16.19 12.93 -3.46
C GLY A 152 -15.91 12.17 -4.77
N VAL A 153 -15.85 12.86 -5.88
CA VAL A 153 -15.53 12.26 -7.19
C VAL A 153 -14.07 11.76 -7.21
N ARG A 154 -13.12 12.55 -6.72
CA ARG A 154 -11.70 12.16 -6.67
C ARG A 154 -11.47 10.94 -5.77
N LEU A 155 -12.12 10.86 -4.61
CA LEU A 155 -12.03 9.73 -3.70
C LEU A 155 -12.91 8.53 -4.13
N GLY A 156 -13.80 8.73 -5.09
CA GLY A 156 -14.69 7.70 -5.64
C GLY A 156 -13.98 6.64 -6.46
N GLN A 157 -12.75 6.90 -6.90
CA GLN A 157 -11.96 5.96 -7.69
C GLN A 157 -11.64 4.68 -6.91
N SER A 158 -11.48 3.56 -7.63
CA SER A 158 -11.01 2.31 -7.03
C SER A 158 -9.52 2.41 -6.71
N SER A 159 -9.13 1.81 -5.59
CA SER A 159 -7.74 1.83 -5.15
C SER A 159 -6.92 0.79 -5.91
N GLU A 160 -5.75 1.16 -6.39
CA GLU A 160 -4.75 0.24 -6.95
C GLU A 160 -4.37 -0.88 -5.96
N PHE A 161 -4.38 -0.55 -4.67
CA PHE A 161 -4.13 -1.53 -3.61
C PHE A 161 -5.21 -2.61 -3.52
N ALA A 162 -6.45 -2.34 -3.92
CA ALA A 162 -7.49 -3.35 -3.95
C ALA A 162 -7.16 -4.49 -4.93
N LEU A 163 -6.55 -4.16 -6.08
CA LEU A 163 -6.09 -5.14 -7.06
C LEU A 163 -4.93 -5.98 -6.50
N MET A 164 -3.98 -5.34 -5.82
CA MET A 164 -2.87 -6.04 -5.18
C MET A 164 -3.38 -7.01 -4.09
N ILE A 165 -4.32 -6.56 -3.26
CA ILE A 165 -4.94 -7.40 -2.22
C ILE A 165 -5.71 -8.57 -2.85
N ALA A 166 -6.42 -8.35 -3.96
CA ALA A 166 -7.14 -9.43 -4.66
C ALA A 166 -6.18 -10.50 -5.19
N VAL A 167 -5.03 -10.12 -5.76
CA VAL A 167 -3.99 -11.06 -6.21
C VAL A 167 -3.39 -11.83 -5.04
N LEU A 168 -3.05 -11.14 -3.95
CA LEU A 168 -2.53 -11.79 -2.73
C LEU A 168 -3.54 -12.76 -2.12
N ALA A 169 -4.82 -12.38 -2.06
CA ALA A 169 -5.90 -13.22 -1.55
C ALA A 169 -6.13 -14.46 -2.43
N LEU A 170 -6.01 -14.32 -3.76
CA LEU A 170 -6.04 -15.44 -4.68
C LEU A 170 -4.88 -16.41 -4.44
N ASN A 171 -3.65 -15.90 -4.35
CA ASN A 171 -2.46 -16.71 -4.10
C ASN A 171 -2.50 -17.41 -2.73
N ALA A 172 -3.13 -16.79 -1.75
CA ALA A 172 -3.37 -17.38 -0.43
C ALA A 172 -4.55 -18.37 -0.40
N GLY A 173 -5.26 -18.57 -1.53
CA GLY A 173 -6.44 -19.43 -1.60
C GLY A 173 -7.65 -18.91 -0.82
N ALA A 174 -7.65 -17.62 -0.46
CA ALA A 174 -8.75 -16.99 0.30
C ALA A 174 -9.94 -16.60 -0.58
N ILE A 175 -9.73 -16.37 -1.87
CA ILE A 175 -10.78 -16.09 -2.86
C ILE A 175 -10.62 -16.97 -4.09
N SER A 176 -11.72 -17.15 -4.85
CA SER A 176 -11.69 -17.88 -6.10
C SER A 176 -11.09 -17.03 -7.23
N LEU A 177 -10.63 -17.70 -8.29
CA LEU A 177 -10.13 -17.04 -9.51
C LEU A 177 -11.18 -16.10 -10.11
N GLN A 178 -12.43 -16.54 -10.17
CA GLN A 178 -13.55 -15.75 -10.68
C GLN A 178 -13.76 -14.46 -9.85
N THR A 179 -13.68 -14.55 -8.53
CA THR A 179 -13.80 -13.38 -7.64
C THR A 179 -12.64 -12.41 -7.85
N SER A 180 -11.41 -12.93 -8.01
CA SER A 180 -10.24 -12.10 -8.29
C SER A 180 -10.39 -11.35 -9.62
N TYR A 181 -10.82 -12.03 -10.68
CA TYR A 181 -11.06 -11.40 -11.99
C TYR A 181 -12.22 -10.40 -11.96
N LEU A 182 -13.25 -10.67 -11.16
CA LEU A 182 -14.33 -9.70 -10.95
C LEU A 182 -13.82 -8.40 -10.34
N ILE A 183 -12.98 -8.48 -9.31
CA ILE A 183 -12.36 -7.30 -8.67
C ILE A 183 -11.44 -6.57 -9.65
N GLN A 184 -10.68 -7.31 -10.47
CA GLN A 184 -9.79 -6.72 -11.47
C GLN A 184 -10.53 -6.00 -12.60
N ALA A 185 -11.72 -6.47 -12.94
CA ALA A 185 -12.56 -5.91 -14.01
C ALA A 185 -13.46 -4.73 -13.55
N THR A 186 -13.52 -4.46 -12.22
CA THR A 186 -14.31 -3.39 -11.60
C THR A 186 -13.51 -2.13 -11.37
#